data_af647cab54dfdea797626694b5df5880
#
_entry.id   af647cab54dfdea797626694b5df5880
#
_cell.length_a   1.000
_cell.length_b   1.000
_cell.length_c   1.000
_cell.angle_alpha   90.00
_cell.angle_beta   90.00
_cell.angle_gamma   90.00
#
_symmetry.space_group_name_H-M   'P 1'
#
loop_
_entity.id
_entity.type
_entity.pdbx_description
1 polymer ?
#
loop_
_entity_poly.entity_id
_entity_poly.type
_entity_poly.pdbx_seq_one_letter_code
_entity_poly.pdbx_strand_id
1 'polypeptide(L)'
;MVGRAPALDELRRAWTRVRDERRPVTAVLTGASGTGKSRLVTAALQAAGPARILAGAARVHSPAPYDWLAAVLAGRDTTGLDVPPDALAWLKQDPDVPRERYTPDALLRIAVTAVHALVGSAPAVLVVEDLHALDPASLNLVAELAATDLPALLLVTSQPPEAAISPRLTARTLARLTGRPGAVRRHLGALLPAEVGQILQHVYGSVAASEELATSVWRRTDGNPYRLTELLAVEGADGPQALIEPPTDLTAREREVLGCLAEGMSNKQIARALGISVRTVTVHVSNLLRKTGAASRTEAALWALDKNVRARAPSGG
;
A
#
# COMPACT_ATOMS: atom_id res chain seq x y z
N MET A 1 -6.87 11.52 11.06
CA MET A 1 -6.11 10.91 9.95
C MET A 1 -5.96 11.98 8.88
N VAL A 2 -4.77 12.51 8.69
CA VAL A 2 -4.50 13.61 7.77
C VAL A 2 -4.78 13.16 6.33
N GLY A 3 -5.42 14.03 5.54
CA GLY A 3 -5.73 13.82 4.12
C GLY A 3 -6.74 12.70 3.79
N ARG A 4 -7.28 12.00 4.77
CA ARG A 4 -8.17 10.83 4.56
C ARG A 4 -9.55 10.97 5.20
N ALA A 5 -9.87 12.10 5.82
CA ALA A 5 -11.15 12.32 6.48
C ALA A 5 -12.36 12.10 5.53
N PRO A 6 -12.38 12.62 4.29
CA PRO A 6 -13.50 12.39 3.38
C PRO A 6 -13.73 10.91 3.05
N ALA A 7 -12.63 10.15 2.85
CA ALA A 7 -12.72 8.71 2.57
C ALA A 7 -13.23 7.93 3.79
N LEU A 8 -12.77 8.28 5.00
CA LEU A 8 -13.26 7.69 6.24
C LEU A 8 -14.77 7.93 6.43
N ASP A 9 -15.23 9.15 6.19
CA ASP A 9 -16.65 9.51 6.32
C ASP A 9 -17.52 8.77 5.31
N GLU A 10 -17.03 8.50 4.11
CA GLU A 10 -17.78 7.69 3.14
C GLU A 10 -17.88 6.22 3.57
N LEU A 11 -16.80 5.64 4.10
CA LEU A 11 -16.85 4.29 4.64
C LEU A 11 -17.80 4.18 5.83
N ARG A 12 -17.85 5.20 6.70
CA ARG A 12 -18.81 5.27 7.79
C ARG A 12 -20.24 5.31 7.29
N ARG A 13 -20.54 6.15 6.28
CA ARG A 13 -21.86 6.21 5.63
C ARG A 13 -22.22 4.89 4.96
N ALA A 14 -21.26 4.23 4.32
CA ALA A 14 -21.46 2.91 3.73
C ALA A 14 -21.85 1.87 4.79
N TRP A 15 -21.15 1.86 5.94
CA TRP A 15 -21.50 1.01 7.06
C TRP A 15 -22.88 1.31 7.66
N THR A 16 -23.22 2.60 7.84
CA THR A 16 -24.54 3.02 8.33
C THR A 16 -25.66 2.47 7.43
N ARG A 17 -25.50 2.55 6.11
CA ARG A 17 -26.46 1.95 5.16
C ARG A 17 -26.64 0.44 5.35
N VAL A 18 -25.52 -0.30 5.48
CA VAL A 18 -25.59 -1.76 5.72
C VAL A 18 -26.30 -2.07 7.03
N ARG A 19 -25.98 -1.32 8.10
CA ARG A 19 -26.53 -1.53 9.44
C ARG A 19 -28.03 -1.25 9.47
N ASP A 20 -28.48 -0.17 8.84
CA ASP A 20 -29.85 0.34 8.96
C ASP A 20 -30.77 -0.28 7.90
N GLU A 21 -30.31 -0.45 6.67
CA GLU A 21 -31.10 -0.95 5.54
C GLU A 21 -30.98 -2.48 5.33
N ARG A 22 -30.02 -3.13 5.98
CA ARG A 22 -29.72 -4.56 5.79
C ARG A 22 -29.43 -4.94 4.33
N ARG A 23 -28.86 -4.00 3.56
CA ARG A 23 -28.50 -4.21 2.15
C ARG A 23 -27.00 -4.27 1.96
N PRO A 24 -26.53 -5.07 0.99
CA PRO A 24 -25.10 -5.16 0.68
C PRO A 24 -24.57 -3.82 0.15
N VAL A 25 -23.41 -3.42 0.63
CA VAL A 25 -22.66 -2.28 0.09
C VAL A 25 -21.23 -2.72 -0.19
N THR A 26 -20.72 -2.34 -1.35
CA THR A 26 -19.32 -2.58 -1.70
C THR A 26 -18.53 -1.28 -1.60
N ALA A 27 -17.37 -1.32 -0.95
CA ALA A 27 -16.42 -0.22 -0.89
C ALA A 27 -15.04 -0.69 -1.39
N VAL A 28 -14.50 -0.02 -2.40
CA VAL A 28 -13.22 -0.36 -3.02
C VAL A 28 -12.23 0.78 -2.83
N LEU A 29 -11.13 0.49 -2.16
CA LEU A 29 -10.01 1.39 -1.94
C LEU A 29 -8.84 0.96 -2.82
N THR A 30 -8.46 1.79 -3.79
CA THR A 30 -7.31 1.54 -4.65
C THR A 30 -6.17 2.51 -4.33
N GLY A 31 -4.95 2.16 -4.73
CA GLY A 31 -3.77 3.02 -4.59
C GLY A 31 -2.49 2.22 -4.55
N ALA A 32 -1.37 2.87 -4.81
CA ALA A 32 -0.05 2.25 -4.77
C ALA A 32 0.28 1.65 -3.39
N SER A 33 1.35 0.88 -3.31
CA SER A 33 1.87 0.39 -2.02
C SER A 33 2.21 1.56 -1.09
N GLY A 34 1.96 1.40 0.22
CA GLY A 34 2.30 2.40 1.22
C GLY A 34 1.38 3.63 1.29
N THR A 35 0.31 3.74 0.47
CA THR A 35 -0.61 4.89 0.48
C THR A 35 -1.58 4.93 1.68
N GLY A 36 -1.53 3.93 2.57
CA GLY A 36 -2.31 3.89 3.81
C GLY A 36 -3.68 3.23 3.69
N LYS A 37 -3.92 2.36 2.69
CA LYS A 37 -5.19 1.63 2.50
C LYS A 37 -5.59 0.84 3.75
N SER A 38 -4.73 -0.06 4.24
CA SER A 38 -5.01 -0.88 5.43
C SER A 38 -5.21 -0.04 6.69
N ARG A 39 -4.46 1.07 6.83
CA ARG A 39 -4.66 1.99 7.95
C ARG A 39 -6.03 2.68 7.90
N LEU A 40 -6.52 3.02 6.70
CA LEU A 40 -7.87 3.56 6.52
C LEU A 40 -8.93 2.50 6.83
N VAL A 41 -8.74 1.24 6.42
CA VAL A 41 -9.62 0.11 6.79
C VAL A 41 -9.70 -0.02 8.31
N THR A 42 -8.56 -0.10 8.99
CA THR A 42 -8.50 -0.21 10.45
C THR A 42 -9.22 0.95 11.13
N ALA A 43 -8.99 2.19 10.69
CA ALA A 43 -9.67 3.36 11.23
C ALA A 43 -11.19 3.35 11.00
N ALA A 44 -11.63 2.88 9.82
CA ALA A 44 -13.05 2.74 9.50
C ALA A 44 -13.72 1.68 10.39
N LEU A 45 -13.07 0.53 10.62
CA LEU A 45 -13.57 -0.52 11.51
C LEU A 45 -13.66 -0.05 12.96
N GLN A 46 -12.64 0.65 13.45
CA GLN A 46 -12.65 1.23 14.79
C GLN A 46 -13.77 2.26 14.98
N ALA A 47 -13.96 3.14 14.00
CA ALA A 47 -15.00 4.17 14.05
C ALA A 47 -16.42 3.62 13.87
N ALA A 48 -16.57 2.51 13.13
CA ALA A 48 -17.85 1.86 12.86
C ALA A 48 -18.29 0.91 13.98
N GLY A 49 -17.36 0.27 14.69
CA GLY A 49 -17.60 -0.69 15.77
C GLY A 49 -18.48 -1.88 15.37
N PRO A 50 -18.29 -2.54 14.20
CA PRO A 50 -19.15 -3.64 13.80
C PRO A 50 -18.97 -4.84 14.73
N ALA A 51 -20.07 -5.47 15.11
CA ALA A 51 -20.06 -6.64 15.99
C ALA A 51 -19.43 -7.88 15.30
N ARG A 52 -19.45 -7.92 13.95
CA ARG A 52 -18.95 -9.05 13.18
C ARG A 52 -18.05 -8.56 12.05
N ILE A 53 -16.81 -9.03 12.08
CA ILE A 53 -15.80 -8.76 11.05
C ILE A 53 -15.27 -10.09 10.54
N LEU A 54 -15.33 -10.31 9.22
CA LEU A 54 -14.68 -11.41 8.53
C LEU A 54 -13.54 -10.80 7.70
N ALA A 55 -12.33 -10.93 8.18
CA ALA A 55 -11.15 -10.36 7.54
C ALA A 55 -10.21 -11.46 7.07
N GLY A 56 -9.71 -11.32 5.86
CA GLY A 56 -8.69 -12.19 5.28
C GLY A 56 -7.77 -11.38 4.37
N ALA A 57 -6.52 -11.81 4.27
CA ALA A 57 -5.50 -11.26 3.39
C ALA A 57 -4.90 -12.36 2.52
N ALA A 58 -4.33 -11.98 1.39
CA ALA A 58 -3.63 -12.90 0.50
C ALA A 58 -2.32 -13.40 1.14
N ARG A 59 -1.96 -14.66 0.83
CA ARG A 59 -0.61 -15.19 1.11
C ARG A 59 0.34 -14.79 -0.03
N VAL A 60 1.25 -13.88 0.24
CA VAL A 60 2.16 -13.32 -0.78
C VAL A 60 3.11 -14.38 -1.35
N HIS A 61 3.56 -15.36 -0.55
CA HIS A 61 4.64 -16.27 -0.95
C HIS A 61 4.18 -17.64 -1.46
N SER A 62 2.94 -18.02 -1.25
CA SER A 62 2.40 -19.32 -1.68
C SER A 62 0.89 -19.27 -1.78
N PRO A 63 0.34 -18.59 -2.80
CA PRO A 63 -1.11 -18.49 -2.97
C PRO A 63 -1.71 -19.88 -3.21
N ALA A 64 -2.68 -20.24 -2.39
CA ALA A 64 -3.47 -21.45 -2.54
C ALA A 64 -4.92 -21.08 -2.86
N PRO A 65 -5.69 -21.96 -3.53
CA PRO A 65 -7.09 -21.68 -3.82
C PRO A 65 -7.89 -21.35 -2.55
N TYR A 66 -8.68 -20.28 -2.60
CA TYR A 66 -9.51 -19.78 -1.50
C TYR A 66 -8.70 -19.28 -0.27
N ASP A 67 -7.49 -18.78 -0.45
CA ASP A 67 -6.64 -18.26 0.63
C ASP A 67 -7.36 -17.24 1.53
N TRP A 68 -8.13 -16.33 0.91
CA TRP A 68 -8.91 -15.35 1.67
C TRP A 68 -9.91 -16.05 2.61
N LEU A 69 -10.66 -17.05 2.10
CA LEU A 69 -11.64 -17.76 2.91
C LEU A 69 -10.97 -18.63 3.97
N ALA A 70 -9.84 -19.27 3.64
CA ALA A 70 -9.06 -20.03 4.61
C ALA A 70 -8.60 -19.13 5.78
N ALA A 71 -8.13 -17.92 5.49
CA ALA A 71 -7.78 -16.95 6.52
C ALA A 71 -9.00 -16.51 7.36
N VAL A 72 -10.17 -16.34 6.74
CA VAL A 72 -11.42 -16.04 7.45
C VAL A 72 -11.85 -17.21 8.36
N LEU A 73 -11.69 -18.45 7.91
CA LEU A 73 -12.07 -19.65 8.67
C LEU A 73 -11.09 -20.00 9.78
N ALA A 74 -9.84 -19.54 9.68
CA ALA A 74 -8.79 -19.84 10.65
C ALA A 74 -9.18 -19.39 12.06
N GLY A 75 -9.09 -20.30 13.03
CA GLY A 75 -9.38 -20.03 14.44
C GLY A 75 -10.87 -19.77 14.77
N ARG A 76 -11.78 -19.92 13.81
CA ARG A 76 -13.22 -19.78 14.04
C ARG A 76 -13.87 -21.13 14.33
N ASP A 77 -14.87 -21.10 15.20
CA ASP A 77 -15.79 -22.23 15.32
C ASP A 77 -16.62 -22.33 14.03
N THR A 78 -16.52 -23.48 13.40
CA THR A 78 -17.22 -23.81 12.16
C THR A 78 -18.17 -24.99 12.34
N THR A 79 -18.36 -25.46 13.58
CA THR A 79 -19.38 -26.45 13.93
C THR A 79 -20.74 -25.81 13.68
N GLY A 80 -21.59 -26.53 12.92
CA GLY A 80 -22.93 -26.00 12.59
C GLY A 80 -23.01 -25.18 11.29
N LEU A 81 -21.92 -25.01 10.54
CA LEU A 81 -22.04 -24.54 9.17
C LEU A 81 -22.70 -25.65 8.31
N ASP A 82 -23.77 -25.31 7.62
CA ASP A 82 -24.49 -26.24 6.71
C ASP A 82 -23.74 -26.39 5.38
N VAL A 83 -22.53 -26.97 5.47
CA VAL A 83 -21.67 -27.30 4.34
C VAL A 83 -21.04 -28.69 4.54
N PRO A 84 -20.73 -29.45 3.47
CA PRO A 84 -20.07 -30.73 3.60
C PRO A 84 -18.76 -30.64 4.39
N PRO A 85 -18.54 -31.47 5.41
CA PRO A 85 -17.35 -31.38 6.29
C PRO A 85 -16.02 -31.49 5.54
N ASP A 86 -15.95 -32.33 4.52
CA ASP A 86 -14.79 -32.54 3.68
C ASP A 86 -14.51 -31.32 2.75
N ALA A 87 -15.57 -30.69 2.23
CA ALA A 87 -15.43 -29.42 1.50
C ALA A 87 -14.97 -28.28 2.42
N LEU A 88 -15.48 -28.23 3.65
CA LEU A 88 -15.05 -27.26 4.65
C LEU A 88 -13.57 -27.48 5.03
N ALA A 89 -13.14 -28.71 5.25
CA ALA A 89 -11.74 -29.05 5.52
C ALA A 89 -10.85 -28.63 4.33
N TRP A 90 -11.30 -28.88 3.09
CA TRP A 90 -10.61 -28.42 1.90
C TRP A 90 -10.50 -26.87 1.83
N LEU A 91 -11.59 -26.15 2.12
CA LEU A 91 -11.59 -24.68 2.16
C LEU A 91 -10.71 -24.12 3.30
N LYS A 92 -10.51 -24.86 4.38
CA LYS A 92 -9.54 -24.57 5.45
C LYS A 92 -8.11 -24.91 5.06
N GLN A 93 -7.90 -25.49 3.86
CA GLN A 93 -6.60 -25.95 3.36
C GLN A 93 -5.98 -27.05 4.21
N ASP A 94 -6.82 -27.97 4.72
CA ASP A 94 -6.39 -29.17 5.39
C ASP A 94 -5.57 -30.04 4.40
N PRO A 95 -4.31 -30.40 4.72
CA PRO A 95 -3.45 -31.17 3.82
C PRO A 95 -3.93 -32.59 3.59
N ASP A 96 -4.73 -33.15 4.48
CA ASP A 96 -5.19 -34.54 4.44
C ASP A 96 -6.41 -34.76 3.54
N VAL A 97 -7.01 -33.69 2.99
CA VAL A 97 -8.18 -33.76 2.12
C VAL A 97 -7.80 -33.85 0.65
N PRO A 98 -8.26 -34.87 -0.11
CA PRO A 98 -8.02 -34.96 -1.55
C PRO A 98 -8.61 -33.77 -2.32
N ARG A 99 -7.78 -33.11 -3.15
CA ARG A 99 -8.17 -31.90 -3.88
C ARG A 99 -9.10 -32.16 -5.08
N GLU A 100 -9.25 -33.37 -5.53
CA GLU A 100 -9.96 -33.74 -6.78
C GLU A 100 -11.44 -34.01 -6.62
N ARG A 101 -11.98 -33.96 -5.39
CA ARG A 101 -13.36 -34.40 -5.09
C ARG A 101 -14.45 -33.46 -5.56
N TYR A 102 -14.12 -32.16 -5.72
CA TYR A 102 -15.08 -31.13 -6.07
C TYR A 102 -14.68 -30.39 -7.34
N THR A 103 -15.66 -30.10 -8.18
CA THR A 103 -15.44 -29.17 -9.31
C THR A 103 -15.25 -27.74 -8.79
N PRO A 104 -14.53 -26.88 -9.52
CA PRO A 104 -14.35 -25.47 -9.13
C PRO A 104 -15.67 -24.74 -8.84
N ASP A 105 -16.71 -24.99 -9.65
CA ASP A 105 -18.03 -24.37 -9.48
C ASP A 105 -18.77 -24.90 -8.23
N ALA A 106 -18.61 -26.18 -7.89
CA ALA A 106 -19.18 -26.74 -6.68
C ALA A 106 -18.52 -26.13 -5.43
N LEU A 107 -17.19 -26.05 -5.41
CA LEU A 107 -16.45 -25.41 -4.33
C LEU A 107 -16.79 -23.93 -4.19
N LEU A 108 -16.96 -23.20 -5.29
CA LEU A 108 -17.35 -21.79 -5.25
C LEU A 108 -18.71 -21.63 -4.57
N ARG A 109 -19.72 -22.45 -4.93
CA ARG A 109 -21.04 -22.42 -4.27
C ARG A 109 -20.96 -22.75 -2.80
N ILE A 110 -20.18 -23.77 -2.42
CA ILE A 110 -19.97 -24.15 -1.01
C ILE A 110 -19.28 -23.01 -0.25
N ALA A 111 -18.26 -22.39 -0.85
CA ALA A 111 -17.56 -21.25 -0.27
C ALA A 111 -18.49 -20.05 -0.03
N VAL A 112 -19.37 -19.73 -1.00
CA VAL A 112 -20.40 -18.69 -0.85
C VAL A 112 -21.35 -19.05 0.30
N THR A 113 -21.87 -20.30 0.36
CA THR A 113 -22.74 -20.78 1.43
C THR A 113 -22.06 -20.67 2.80
N ALA A 114 -20.79 -21.04 2.91
CA ALA A 114 -20.02 -20.92 4.14
C ALA A 114 -19.93 -19.46 4.63
N VAL A 115 -19.64 -18.51 3.72
CA VAL A 115 -19.61 -17.09 4.07
C VAL A 115 -20.98 -16.56 4.49
N HIS A 116 -22.06 -16.97 3.79
CA HIS A 116 -23.44 -16.62 4.17
C HIS A 116 -23.77 -17.12 5.59
N ALA A 117 -23.43 -18.36 5.90
CA ALA A 117 -23.63 -18.93 7.23
C ALA A 117 -22.83 -18.20 8.31
N LEU A 118 -21.57 -17.81 8.01
CA LEU A 118 -20.73 -17.02 8.91
C LEU A 118 -21.28 -15.61 9.15
N VAL A 119 -21.84 -14.96 8.14
CA VAL A 119 -22.47 -13.63 8.27
C VAL A 119 -23.81 -13.74 8.99
N GLY A 120 -24.63 -14.72 8.63
CA GLY A 120 -25.97 -14.87 9.15
C GLY A 120 -26.88 -13.68 8.78
N SER A 121 -27.81 -13.34 9.67
CA SER A 121 -28.79 -12.25 9.44
C SER A 121 -28.34 -10.88 10.00
N ALA A 122 -27.28 -10.84 10.79
CA ALA A 122 -26.78 -9.60 11.39
C ALA A 122 -25.82 -8.84 10.45
N PRO A 123 -25.84 -7.49 10.48
CA PRO A 123 -24.89 -6.71 9.71
C PRO A 123 -23.43 -7.07 10.02
N ALA A 124 -22.63 -7.24 8.96
CA ALA A 124 -21.23 -7.62 9.07
C ALA A 124 -20.33 -6.78 8.16
N VAL A 125 -19.02 -6.81 8.41
CA VAL A 125 -18.01 -6.28 7.49
C VAL A 125 -17.16 -7.44 6.99
N LEU A 126 -17.08 -7.60 5.67
CA LEU A 126 -16.17 -8.48 4.99
C LEU A 126 -14.96 -7.66 4.52
N VAL A 127 -13.78 -7.96 5.04
CA VAL A 127 -12.55 -7.24 4.67
C VAL A 127 -11.71 -8.12 3.76
N VAL A 128 -11.44 -7.60 2.57
CA VAL A 128 -10.57 -8.23 1.58
C VAL A 128 -9.36 -7.32 1.39
N GLU A 129 -8.27 -7.63 2.08
CA GLU A 129 -7.04 -6.87 1.89
C GLU A 129 -6.24 -7.42 0.72
N ASP A 130 -5.62 -6.51 -0.02
CA ASP A 130 -4.73 -6.80 -1.15
C ASP A 130 -5.34 -7.73 -2.21
N LEU A 131 -6.54 -7.38 -2.69
CA LEU A 131 -7.25 -8.12 -3.75
C LEU A 131 -6.33 -8.49 -4.94
N HIS A 132 -5.38 -7.61 -5.29
CA HIS A 132 -4.42 -7.80 -6.38
C HIS A 132 -3.48 -9.00 -6.17
N ALA A 133 -3.30 -9.43 -4.92
CA ALA A 133 -2.45 -10.57 -4.55
C ALA A 133 -3.24 -11.86 -4.30
N LEU A 134 -4.57 -11.84 -4.46
CA LEU A 134 -5.40 -13.02 -4.28
C LEU A 134 -5.25 -14.02 -5.43
N ASP A 135 -5.44 -15.29 -5.08
CA ASP A 135 -5.59 -16.38 -6.01
C ASP A 135 -6.89 -16.27 -6.84
N PRO A 136 -6.97 -16.91 -8.04
CA PRO A 136 -8.14 -16.82 -8.91
C PRO A 136 -9.46 -17.31 -8.26
N ALA A 137 -9.41 -18.32 -7.38
CA ALA A 137 -10.61 -18.84 -6.72
C ALA A 137 -11.15 -17.84 -5.69
N SER A 138 -10.26 -17.20 -4.91
CA SER A 138 -10.63 -16.10 -4.02
C SER A 138 -11.16 -14.88 -4.77
N LEU A 139 -10.58 -14.50 -5.92
CA LEU A 139 -11.10 -13.42 -6.76
C LEU A 139 -12.53 -13.68 -7.25
N ASN A 140 -12.80 -14.93 -7.71
CA ASN A 140 -14.15 -15.33 -8.11
C ASN A 140 -15.12 -15.33 -6.92
N LEU A 141 -14.70 -15.83 -5.75
CA LEU A 141 -15.51 -15.81 -4.54
C LEU A 141 -15.89 -14.39 -4.14
N VAL A 142 -14.94 -13.46 -4.13
CA VAL A 142 -15.21 -12.05 -3.80
C VAL A 142 -16.18 -11.42 -4.80
N ALA A 143 -16.06 -11.73 -6.10
CA ALA A 143 -16.98 -11.25 -7.13
C ALA A 143 -18.41 -11.82 -6.95
N GLU A 144 -18.54 -13.09 -6.57
CA GLU A 144 -19.84 -13.72 -6.29
C GLU A 144 -20.47 -13.17 -5.01
N LEU A 145 -19.71 -13.04 -3.91
CA LEU A 145 -20.20 -12.44 -2.66
C LEU A 145 -20.73 -11.02 -2.86
N ALA A 146 -20.08 -10.24 -3.70
CA ALA A 146 -20.59 -8.91 -4.05
C ALA A 146 -21.93 -8.97 -4.80
N ALA A 147 -22.27 -10.08 -5.44
CA ALA A 147 -23.51 -10.26 -6.18
C ALA A 147 -24.70 -10.75 -5.31
N THR A 148 -24.40 -11.20 -4.11
CA THR A 148 -25.43 -11.72 -3.18
C THR A 148 -26.06 -10.62 -2.31
N ASP A 149 -27.22 -10.93 -1.73
CA ASP A 149 -27.94 -10.02 -0.81
C ASP A 149 -27.47 -10.17 0.65
N LEU A 150 -26.17 -10.32 0.86
CA LEU A 150 -25.60 -10.35 2.21
C LEU A 150 -25.77 -9.00 2.90
N PRO A 151 -26.26 -8.94 4.15
CA PRO A 151 -26.28 -7.70 4.93
C PRO A 151 -24.87 -7.33 5.39
N ALA A 152 -23.98 -7.06 4.43
CA ALA A 152 -22.56 -6.85 4.71
C ALA A 152 -21.99 -5.67 3.91
N LEU A 153 -21.03 -4.98 4.55
CA LEU A 153 -20.09 -4.10 3.88
C LEU A 153 -18.92 -4.92 3.36
N LEU A 154 -18.84 -5.09 2.05
CA LEU A 154 -17.66 -5.67 1.41
C LEU A 154 -16.61 -4.58 1.21
N LEU A 155 -15.62 -4.53 2.08
CA LEU A 155 -14.54 -3.54 2.09
C LEU A 155 -13.27 -4.14 1.49
N VAL A 156 -12.89 -3.66 0.31
CA VAL A 156 -11.83 -4.22 -0.51
C VAL A 156 -10.69 -3.22 -0.66
N THR A 157 -9.46 -3.66 -0.46
CA THR A 157 -8.26 -2.89 -0.84
C THR A 157 -7.53 -3.54 -2.01
N SER A 158 -6.96 -2.73 -2.90
CA SER A 158 -6.15 -3.23 -4.03
C SER A 158 -5.09 -2.23 -4.45
N GLN A 159 -4.00 -2.73 -4.99
CA GLN A 159 -3.14 -1.95 -5.88
C GLN A 159 -3.76 -1.93 -7.29
N PRO A 160 -3.22 -1.11 -8.22
CA PRO A 160 -3.64 -1.17 -9.62
C PRO A 160 -3.50 -2.57 -10.21
N PRO A 161 -4.36 -2.96 -11.17
CA PRO A 161 -4.37 -4.31 -11.74
C PRO A 161 -3.03 -4.75 -12.36
N GLU A 162 -2.20 -3.80 -12.79
CA GLU A 162 -0.88 -4.05 -13.39
C GLU A 162 0.10 -4.68 -12.38
N ALA A 163 -0.11 -4.43 -11.10
CA ALA A 163 0.69 -5.00 -10.01
C ALA A 163 0.14 -6.35 -9.50
N ALA A 164 -0.93 -6.86 -10.11
CA ALA A 164 -1.61 -8.07 -9.62
C ALA A 164 -0.95 -9.37 -10.11
N ILE A 165 -1.12 -10.45 -9.33
CA ILE A 165 -0.72 -11.80 -9.73
C ILE A 165 -1.51 -12.25 -10.98
N SER A 166 -2.79 -11.88 -11.07
CA SER A 166 -3.67 -12.17 -12.20
C SER A 166 -4.29 -10.87 -12.75
N PRO A 167 -3.56 -10.04 -13.51
CA PRO A 167 -3.98 -8.67 -13.88
C PRO A 167 -5.36 -8.59 -14.53
N ARG A 168 -5.64 -9.45 -15.52
CA ARG A 168 -6.91 -9.47 -16.26
C ARG A 168 -8.09 -9.84 -15.34
N LEU A 169 -7.92 -10.84 -14.49
CA LEU A 169 -8.97 -11.28 -13.58
C LEU A 169 -9.22 -10.23 -12.49
N THR A 170 -8.15 -9.66 -11.93
CA THR A 170 -8.24 -8.57 -10.95
C THR A 170 -8.96 -7.35 -11.52
N ALA A 171 -8.61 -6.91 -12.73
CA ALA A 171 -9.29 -5.80 -13.42
C ALA A 171 -10.79 -6.09 -13.60
N ARG A 172 -11.14 -7.32 -14.04
CA ARG A 172 -12.54 -7.74 -14.20
C ARG A 172 -13.28 -7.78 -12.87
N THR A 173 -12.65 -8.29 -11.81
CA THR A 173 -13.24 -8.32 -10.47
C THR A 173 -13.46 -6.89 -9.95
N LEU A 174 -12.47 -6.02 -10.03
CA LEU A 174 -12.61 -4.61 -9.64
C LEU A 174 -13.74 -3.91 -10.41
N ALA A 175 -13.85 -4.14 -11.72
CA ALA A 175 -14.93 -3.58 -12.53
C ALA A 175 -16.31 -4.06 -12.05
N ARG A 176 -16.48 -5.34 -11.73
CA ARG A 176 -17.71 -5.89 -11.15
C ARG A 176 -18.04 -5.26 -9.81
N LEU A 177 -17.07 -5.17 -8.90
CA LEU A 177 -17.23 -4.58 -7.58
C LEU A 177 -17.63 -3.10 -7.65
N THR A 178 -16.96 -2.36 -8.52
CA THR A 178 -17.20 -0.92 -8.68
C THR A 178 -18.39 -0.59 -9.57
N GLY A 179 -18.86 -1.49 -10.40
CA GLY A 179 -20.04 -1.33 -11.27
C GLY A 179 -21.38 -1.40 -10.53
N ARG A 180 -21.40 -1.83 -9.28
CA ARG A 180 -22.65 -1.98 -8.52
C ARG A 180 -23.23 -0.63 -8.11
N PRO A 181 -24.58 -0.48 -8.14
CA PRO A 181 -25.23 0.72 -7.63
C PRO A 181 -24.86 0.99 -6.18
N GLY A 182 -24.53 2.24 -5.87
CA GLY A 182 -24.16 2.65 -4.50
C GLY A 182 -22.77 2.20 -4.01
N ALA A 183 -21.95 1.58 -4.88
CA ALA A 183 -20.59 1.24 -4.54
C ALA A 183 -19.74 2.47 -4.23
N VAL A 184 -18.99 2.43 -3.14
CA VAL A 184 -18.00 3.45 -2.79
C VAL A 184 -16.70 3.14 -3.52
N ARG A 185 -16.11 4.13 -4.19
CA ARG A 185 -14.84 4.00 -4.91
C ARG A 185 -13.92 5.12 -4.46
N ARG A 186 -12.77 4.75 -3.92
CA ARG A 186 -11.74 5.72 -3.54
C ARG A 186 -10.38 5.30 -4.02
N HIS A 187 -9.71 6.23 -4.69
CA HIS A 187 -8.29 6.11 -4.99
C HIS A 187 -7.50 6.90 -3.95
N LEU A 188 -6.58 6.24 -3.26
CA LEU A 188 -5.68 6.87 -2.30
C LEU A 188 -4.36 7.18 -3.00
N GLY A 189 -4.18 8.44 -3.34
CA GLY A 189 -2.92 8.97 -3.87
C GLY A 189 -1.89 9.26 -2.78
N ALA A 190 -0.76 9.80 -3.19
CA ALA A 190 0.22 10.38 -2.29
C ALA A 190 -0.39 11.52 -1.46
N LEU A 191 0.22 11.81 -0.32
CA LEU A 191 -0.09 13.01 0.47
C LEU A 191 0.37 14.27 -0.28
N LEU A 192 -0.36 15.35 -0.10
CA LEU A 192 0.06 16.65 -0.58
C LEU A 192 1.13 17.26 0.37
N PRO A 193 1.97 18.20 -0.08
CA PRO A 193 2.93 18.88 0.79
C PRO A 193 2.29 19.48 2.05
N ALA A 194 1.12 20.10 1.93
CA ALA A 194 0.37 20.63 3.06
C ALA A 194 -0.06 19.55 4.07
N GLU A 195 -0.42 18.35 3.59
CA GLU A 195 -0.79 17.21 4.45
C GLU A 195 0.43 16.64 5.17
N VAL A 196 1.59 16.60 4.50
CA VAL A 196 2.88 16.27 5.14
C VAL A 196 3.19 17.29 6.23
N GLY A 197 3.02 18.60 5.94
CA GLY A 197 3.18 19.66 6.94
C GLY A 197 2.32 19.46 8.18
N GLN A 198 1.04 19.07 8.03
CA GLN A 198 0.16 18.75 9.15
C GLN A 198 0.67 17.56 9.98
N ILE A 199 1.24 16.55 9.34
CA ILE A 199 1.82 15.40 10.05
C ILE A 199 3.04 15.84 10.85
N LEU A 200 3.93 16.64 10.24
CA LEU A 200 5.11 17.16 10.91
C LEU A 200 4.74 18.05 12.10
N GLN A 201 3.68 18.87 11.99
CA GLN A 201 3.13 19.65 13.10
C GLN A 201 2.68 18.77 14.27
N HIS A 202 2.06 17.63 13.97
CA HIS A 202 1.64 16.68 15.00
C HIS A 202 2.82 15.98 15.70
N VAL A 203 3.91 15.73 14.98
CA VAL A 203 5.08 15.04 15.49
C VAL A 203 6.01 15.98 16.27
N TYR A 204 6.28 17.17 15.73
CA TYR A 204 7.31 18.10 16.27
C TYR A 204 6.74 19.38 16.87
N GLY A 205 5.42 19.60 16.77
CA GLY A 205 4.80 20.86 17.20
C GLY A 205 4.86 21.97 16.15
N SER A 206 4.18 23.08 16.41
CA SER A 206 3.98 24.16 15.43
C SER A 206 5.26 24.94 15.05
N VAL A 207 6.28 24.94 15.91
CA VAL A 207 7.53 25.69 15.69
C VAL A 207 8.42 25.03 14.63
N ALA A 208 8.26 23.73 14.41
CA ALA A 208 9.12 22.95 13.53
C ALA A 208 8.57 22.75 12.12
N ALA A 209 7.31 23.07 11.86
CA ALA A 209 6.65 22.80 10.59
C ALA A 209 6.75 24.00 9.63
N SER A 210 7.97 24.31 9.18
CA SER A 210 8.13 25.23 8.05
C SER A 210 7.63 24.61 6.75
N GLU A 211 7.15 25.42 5.82
CA GLU A 211 6.75 24.99 4.48
C GLU A 211 7.95 24.35 3.73
N GLU A 212 9.14 24.84 3.99
CA GLU A 212 10.40 24.30 3.47
C GLU A 212 10.65 22.87 3.95
N LEU A 213 10.49 22.60 5.25
CA LEU A 213 10.59 21.26 5.81
C LEU A 213 9.53 20.33 5.22
N ALA A 214 8.29 20.75 5.15
CA ALA A 214 7.21 19.96 4.57
C ALA A 214 7.48 19.61 3.11
N THR A 215 7.98 20.54 2.33
CA THR A 215 8.35 20.36 0.92
C THR A 215 9.56 19.41 0.78
N SER A 216 10.59 19.57 1.61
CA SER A 216 11.77 18.71 1.63
C SER A 216 11.39 17.25 1.93
N VAL A 217 10.63 17.03 2.99
CA VAL A 217 10.16 15.70 3.39
C VAL A 217 9.21 15.10 2.32
N TRP A 218 8.33 15.92 1.73
CA TRP A 218 7.46 15.48 0.66
C TRP A 218 8.26 15.02 -0.58
N ARG A 219 9.26 15.75 -1.02
CA ARG A 219 10.13 15.37 -2.16
C ARG A 219 10.87 14.06 -1.89
N ARG A 220 11.39 13.85 -0.68
CA ARG A 220 12.13 12.65 -0.29
C ARG A 220 11.25 11.40 -0.22
N THR A 221 9.96 11.57 0.08
CA THR A 221 9.00 10.48 0.27
C THR A 221 8.03 10.32 -0.90
N ASP A 222 8.04 11.23 -1.89
CA ASP A 222 7.02 11.36 -2.93
C ASP A 222 5.61 11.46 -2.34
N GLY A 223 5.47 12.01 -1.12
CA GLY A 223 4.22 12.04 -0.37
C GLY A 223 3.69 10.67 0.04
N ASN A 224 4.48 9.60 -0.06
CA ASN A 224 4.05 8.26 0.33
C ASN A 224 4.03 8.12 1.86
N PRO A 225 2.86 7.83 2.49
CA PRO A 225 2.73 7.75 3.95
C PRO A 225 3.66 6.73 4.61
N TYR A 226 3.92 5.59 3.96
CA TYR A 226 4.81 4.56 4.48
C TYR A 226 6.25 5.06 4.52
N ARG A 227 6.75 5.60 3.40
CA ARG A 227 8.10 6.19 3.33
C ARG A 227 8.26 7.35 4.31
N LEU A 228 7.20 8.16 4.49
CA LEU A 228 7.19 9.23 5.49
C LEU A 228 7.38 8.67 6.90
N THR A 229 6.67 7.59 7.24
CA THR A 229 6.80 6.95 8.56
C THR A 229 8.21 6.37 8.76
N GLU A 230 8.78 5.72 7.74
CA GLU A 230 10.16 5.22 7.79
C GLU A 230 11.17 6.35 7.96
N LEU A 231 11.04 7.43 7.18
CA LEU A 231 11.91 8.59 7.27
C LEU A 231 11.89 9.21 8.67
N LEU A 232 10.69 9.40 9.23
CA LEU A 232 10.51 9.94 10.57
C LEU A 232 11.06 9.02 11.66
N ALA A 233 10.96 7.71 11.49
CA ALA A 233 11.48 6.75 12.46
C ALA A 233 13.02 6.68 12.45
N VAL A 234 13.65 6.83 11.28
CA VAL A 234 15.11 6.67 11.13
C VAL A 234 15.83 8.01 11.37
N GLU A 235 15.39 9.08 10.73
CA GLU A 235 16.09 10.37 10.76
C GLU A 235 15.39 11.40 11.66
N GLY A 236 14.10 11.23 11.89
CA GLY A 236 13.31 12.16 12.69
C GLY A 236 13.62 12.13 14.18
N ALA A 237 14.33 11.11 14.67
CA ALA A 237 14.79 11.02 16.06
C ALA A 237 15.77 12.14 16.44
N ASP A 238 16.57 12.63 15.47
CA ASP A 238 17.53 13.72 15.66
C ASP A 238 16.88 15.11 15.51
N GLY A 239 15.57 15.15 15.34
CA GLY A 239 14.77 16.37 15.23
C GLY A 239 14.48 16.81 13.81
N PRO A 240 13.64 17.86 13.63
CA PRO A 240 13.15 18.29 12.32
C PRO A 240 14.26 18.81 11.39
N GLN A 241 15.36 19.32 11.95
CA GLN A 241 16.48 19.84 11.18
C GLN A 241 17.20 18.73 10.39
N ALA A 242 17.30 17.54 10.95
CA ALA A 242 17.88 16.37 10.28
C ALA A 242 17.08 15.97 9.02
N LEU A 243 15.80 16.31 8.96
CA LEU A 243 14.93 16.03 7.81
C LEU A 243 15.09 17.04 6.67
N ILE A 244 15.61 18.24 6.96
CA ILE A 244 15.94 19.27 5.95
C ILE A 244 17.28 18.93 5.31
N GLU A 245 18.22 18.47 6.11
CA GLU A 245 19.54 18.05 5.63
C GLU A 245 19.39 16.71 4.90
N PRO A 246 19.85 16.61 3.64
CA PRO A 246 19.95 15.30 3.00
C PRO A 246 20.91 14.43 3.80
N PRO A 247 20.70 13.09 3.83
CA PRO A 247 21.57 12.21 4.56
C PRO A 247 23.02 12.46 4.17
N THR A 248 23.83 12.80 5.16
CA THR A 248 25.28 13.07 4.99
C THR A 248 26.08 11.84 4.55
N ASP A 249 25.44 10.69 4.42
CA ASP A 249 26.04 9.42 4.00
C ASP A 249 26.18 9.30 2.47
N LEU A 250 26.81 10.30 1.87
CA LEU A 250 27.38 10.11 0.56
C LEU A 250 28.61 9.22 0.72
N THR A 251 28.66 8.11 0.00
CA THR A 251 29.89 7.29 -0.10
C THR A 251 31.02 8.17 -0.63
N ALA A 252 32.26 7.78 -0.36
CA ALA A 252 33.43 8.51 -0.90
C ALA A 252 33.29 8.73 -2.42
N ARG A 253 32.79 7.71 -3.14
CA ARG A 253 32.60 7.78 -4.60
C ARG A 253 31.49 8.72 -5.04
N GLU A 254 30.38 8.76 -4.30
CA GLU A 254 29.31 9.72 -4.55
C GLU A 254 29.75 11.16 -4.29
N ARG A 255 30.58 11.39 -3.28
CA ARG A 255 31.18 12.72 -3.02
C ARG A 255 32.10 13.16 -4.15
N GLU A 256 32.91 12.28 -4.69
CA GLU A 256 33.77 12.56 -5.85
C GLU A 256 32.94 12.92 -7.09
N VAL A 257 31.91 12.14 -7.40
CA VAL A 257 31.00 12.41 -8.52
C VAL A 257 30.27 13.73 -8.31
N LEU A 258 29.82 14.03 -7.09
CA LEU A 258 29.13 15.27 -6.75
C LEU A 258 30.06 16.50 -6.89
N GLY A 259 31.31 16.38 -6.49
CA GLY A 259 32.33 17.42 -6.72
C GLY A 259 32.52 17.73 -8.21
N CYS A 260 32.63 16.70 -9.04
CA CYS A 260 32.70 16.87 -10.49
C CYS A 260 31.43 17.49 -11.10
N LEU A 261 30.25 17.19 -10.54
CA LEU A 261 28.98 17.83 -10.95
C LEU A 261 28.99 19.33 -10.61
N ALA A 262 29.50 19.72 -9.44
CA ALA A 262 29.65 21.11 -9.03
C ALA A 262 30.58 21.89 -9.96
N GLU A 263 31.58 21.23 -10.55
CA GLU A 263 32.46 21.78 -11.56
C GLU A 263 31.84 21.81 -12.98
N GLY A 264 30.61 21.40 -13.15
CA GLY A 264 29.89 21.42 -14.43
C GLY A 264 30.27 20.28 -15.41
N MET A 265 31.02 19.28 -14.98
CA MET A 265 31.52 18.18 -15.82
C MET A 265 30.36 17.30 -16.36
N SER A 266 30.42 16.94 -17.65
CA SER A 266 29.53 15.93 -18.24
C SER A 266 29.86 14.53 -17.73
N ASN A 267 28.89 13.56 -17.85
CA ASN A 267 29.12 12.17 -17.46
C ASN A 267 30.35 11.53 -18.15
N LYS A 268 30.66 11.93 -19.38
CA LYS A 268 31.88 11.48 -20.09
C LYS A 268 33.16 12.01 -19.45
N GLN A 269 33.15 13.28 -19.04
CA GLN A 269 34.29 13.90 -18.34
C GLN A 269 34.49 13.31 -16.96
N ILE A 270 33.40 13.12 -16.20
CA ILE A 270 33.43 12.47 -14.88
C ILE A 270 33.96 11.03 -15.00
N ALA A 271 33.51 10.28 -16.02
CA ALA A 271 33.97 8.93 -16.26
C ALA A 271 35.49 8.87 -16.50
N ARG A 272 36.03 9.81 -17.27
CA ARG A 272 37.47 9.94 -17.52
C ARG A 272 38.23 10.37 -16.26
N ALA A 273 37.74 11.38 -15.57
CA ALA A 273 38.38 11.92 -14.36
C ALA A 273 38.48 10.87 -13.23
N LEU A 274 37.45 10.06 -13.10
CA LEU A 274 37.33 9.08 -12.02
C LEU A 274 37.70 7.64 -12.43
N GLY A 275 38.10 7.40 -13.69
CA GLY A 275 38.52 6.07 -14.17
C GLY A 275 37.39 5.01 -14.18
N ILE A 276 36.13 5.39 -14.44
CA ILE A 276 34.98 4.49 -14.45
C ILE A 276 34.18 4.61 -15.73
N SER A 277 33.23 3.68 -15.96
CA SER A 277 32.37 3.73 -17.14
C SER A 277 31.32 4.86 -17.04
N VAL A 278 30.90 5.41 -18.20
CA VAL A 278 29.82 6.39 -18.25
C VAL A 278 28.53 5.86 -17.64
N ARG A 279 28.26 4.55 -17.81
CA ARG A 279 27.13 3.85 -17.20
C ARG A 279 27.19 3.91 -15.66
N THR A 280 28.38 3.65 -15.09
CA THR A 280 28.60 3.75 -13.64
C THR A 280 28.37 5.16 -13.13
N VAL A 281 28.84 6.18 -13.86
CA VAL A 281 28.56 7.59 -13.51
C VAL A 281 27.06 7.87 -13.51
N THR A 282 26.33 7.37 -14.51
CA THR A 282 24.87 7.57 -14.58
C THR A 282 24.16 6.98 -13.36
N VAL A 283 24.59 5.80 -12.89
CA VAL A 283 24.07 5.17 -11.66
C VAL A 283 24.37 6.03 -10.44
N HIS A 284 25.62 6.51 -10.30
CA HIS A 284 25.98 7.38 -9.19
C HIS A 284 25.21 8.70 -9.20
N VAL A 285 25.03 9.31 -10.37
CA VAL A 285 24.23 10.56 -10.51
C VAL A 285 22.78 10.30 -10.11
N SER A 286 22.15 9.20 -10.54
CA SER A 286 20.79 8.86 -10.11
C SER A 286 20.68 8.65 -8.60
N ASN A 287 21.67 7.97 -8.00
CA ASN A 287 21.72 7.79 -6.55
C ASN A 287 21.93 9.12 -5.81
N LEU A 288 22.78 9.98 -6.34
CA LEU A 288 23.01 11.32 -5.81
C LEU A 288 21.74 12.16 -5.82
N LEU A 289 21.03 12.23 -6.96
CA LEU A 289 19.77 12.96 -7.05
C LEU A 289 18.78 12.47 -5.99
N ARG A 290 18.67 11.15 -5.83
CA ARG A 290 17.81 10.56 -4.80
C ARG A 290 18.27 10.90 -3.39
N LYS A 291 19.59 10.83 -3.10
CA LYS A 291 20.16 11.08 -1.75
C LYS A 291 20.17 12.57 -1.39
N THR A 292 20.40 13.45 -2.36
CA THR A 292 20.41 14.90 -2.15
C THR A 292 19.03 15.53 -2.24
N GLY A 293 18.01 14.77 -2.68
CA GLY A 293 16.66 15.29 -2.95
C GLY A 293 16.60 16.25 -4.16
N ALA A 294 17.66 16.34 -4.94
CA ALA A 294 17.72 17.23 -6.11
C ALA A 294 16.89 16.67 -7.28
N ALA A 295 16.01 17.49 -7.86
CA ALA A 295 15.18 17.12 -9.00
C ALA A 295 15.96 17.10 -10.33
N SER A 296 17.13 17.73 -10.38
CA SER A 296 17.97 17.80 -11.57
C SER A 296 19.47 17.79 -11.23
N ARG A 297 20.28 17.45 -12.25
CA ARG A 297 21.75 17.52 -12.11
C ARG A 297 22.23 18.94 -11.73
N THR A 298 21.57 19.97 -12.25
CA THR A 298 21.89 21.38 -11.95
C THR A 298 21.60 21.70 -10.49
N GLU A 299 20.49 21.20 -9.97
CA GLU A 299 20.12 21.36 -8.56
C GLU A 299 21.11 20.61 -7.64
N ALA A 300 21.55 19.40 -8.03
CA ALA A 300 22.58 18.68 -7.30
C ALA A 300 23.94 19.41 -7.32
N ALA A 301 24.31 20.06 -8.42
CA ALA A 301 25.52 20.85 -8.51
C ALA A 301 25.44 22.10 -7.61
N LEU A 302 24.32 22.83 -7.61
CA LEU A 302 24.07 23.96 -6.73
C LEU A 302 24.10 23.56 -5.25
N TRP A 303 23.49 22.41 -4.93
CA TRP A 303 23.53 21.82 -3.58
C TRP A 303 24.98 21.54 -3.12
N ALA A 304 25.82 20.99 -4.02
CA ALA A 304 27.22 20.73 -3.72
C ALA A 304 28.03 22.00 -3.43
N LEU A 305 27.72 23.10 -4.16
CA LEU A 305 28.35 24.40 -3.94
C LEU A 305 27.92 24.99 -2.59
N ASP A 306 26.64 24.92 -2.24
CA ASP A 306 26.10 25.38 -0.95
C ASP A 306 26.73 24.65 0.23
N LYS A 307 26.90 23.32 0.13
CA LYS A 307 27.55 22.51 1.16
C LYS A 307 29.06 22.42 1.07
N ASN A 308 29.70 23.24 0.21
CA ASN A 308 31.15 23.35 0.02
C ASN A 308 31.84 21.99 -0.30
N VAL A 309 31.12 21.10 -1.02
CA VAL A 309 31.63 19.81 -1.48
C VAL A 309 32.54 20.03 -2.69
N ARG A 310 33.85 20.06 -2.49
CA ARG A 310 34.83 20.17 -3.58
C ARG A 310 35.31 18.81 -4.03
N ALA A 311 35.54 18.66 -5.34
CA ALA A 311 36.26 17.50 -5.85
C ALA A 311 37.66 17.48 -5.22
N ARG A 312 38.00 16.37 -4.53
CA ARG A 312 39.35 16.16 -4.06
C ARG A 312 40.19 15.83 -5.28
N ALA A 313 41.18 16.66 -5.61
CA ALA A 313 42.10 16.38 -6.69
C ALA A 313 42.67 14.96 -6.53
N PRO A 314 42.77 14.15 -7.62
CA PRO A 314 43.41 12.87 -7.55
C PRO A 314 44.84 13.10 -7.04
N SER A 315 45.17 12.47 -5.89
CA SER A 315 46.54 12.42 -5.41
C SER A 315 47.35 11.67 -6.46
N GLY A 316 48.12 12.44 -7.24
CA GLY A 316 49.05 11.92 -8.19
C GLY A 316 50.11 11.09 -7.44
N GLY A 317 50.29 9.86 -7.87
CA GLY A 317 51.30 8.91 -7.54
C GLY A 317 51.58 8.08 -8.77
#